data_372b220253126e59e791a3373844980b
#
_entry.id   372b220253126e59e791a3373844980b
#
_cell.length_a   1.000
_cell.length_b   1.000
_cell.length_c   1.000
_cell.angle_alpha   90.00
_cell.angle_beta   90.00
_cell.angle_gamma   90.00
#
_symmetry.space_group_name_H-M   'P 1'
#
loop_
_entity.id
_entity.type
_entity.pdbx_description
1 polymer ?
#
loop_
_entity_poly.entity_id
_entity_poly.type
_entity_poly.pdbx_seq_one_letter_code
_entity_poly.pdbx_strand_id
1 'polypeptide(L)' 'MALTRAFKETVQARIRQDRKYREELLREGVECLLAGDLDTGKAILRDYINAT' A
#
# COMPACT_ATOMS: atom_id res chain seq x y z
N MET A 1 11.14 -10.11 1.07
CA MET A 1 11.42 -9.68 2.44
C MET A 1 10.11 -9.46 3.18
N ALA A 2 9.99 -10.03 4.35
CA ALA A 2 8.75 -9.88 5.12
C ALA A 2 8.76 -8.56 5.89
N LEU A 3 7.68 -7.80 5.77
CA LEU A 3 7.50 -6.59 6.55
C LEU A 3 7.12 -6.95 7.97
N THR A 4 7.61 -6.22 8.94
CA THR A 4 7.25 -6.46 10.33
C THR A 4 5.80 -6.06 10.57
N ARG A 5 5.18 -6.69 11.55
CA ARG A 5 3.80 -6.38 11.93
C ARG A 5 3.64 -4.92 12.33
N ALA A 6 4.59 -4.40 13.08
CA ALA A 6 4.57 -3.00 13.50
C ALA A 6 4.61 -2.03 12.30
N PHE A 7 5.41 -2.36 11.30
CA PHE A 7 5.48 -1.56 10.08
C PHE A 7 4.15 -1.56 9.34
N LYS A 8 3.53 -2.74 9.19
CA LYS A 8 2.23 -2.84 8.53
C LYS A 8 1.15 -2.05 9.25
N GLU A 9 1.13 -2.11 10.55
CA GLU A 9 0.17 -1.35 11.36
C GLU A 9 0.36 0.15 11.18
N THR A 10 1.61 0.62 11.13
CA THR A 10 1.92 2.03 10.91
C THR A 10 1.43 2.48 9.54
N VAL A 11 1.71 1.70 8.50
CA VAL A 11 1.27 2.02 7.13
C VAL A 11 -0.26 2.06 7.05
N GLN A 12 -0.93 1.08 7.64
CA GLN A 12 -2.39 1.04 7.63
C GLN A 12 -3.01 2.20 8.40
N ALA A 13 -2.40 2.60 9.52
CA ALA A 13 -2.87 3.76 10.26
C ALA A 13 -2.77 5.03 9.43
N ARG A 14 -1.68 5.22 8.69
CA ARG A 14 -1.52 6.37 7.81
C ARG A 14 -2.52 6.37 6.67
N ILE A 15 -2.80 5.21 6.09
CA ILE A 15 -3.81 5.09 5.03
C ILE A 15 -5.17 5.56 5.52
N ARG A 16 -5.53 5.24 6.75
CA ARG A 16 -6.81 5.64 7.32
C ARG A 16 -6.89 7.13 7.64
N GLN A 17 -5.77 7.73 8.07
CA GLN A 17 -5.76 9.09 8.60
C GLN A 17 -5.39 10.14 7.57
N ASP A 18 -4.60 9.77 6.55
CA ASP A 18 -4.07 10.71 5.58
C ASP A 18 -4.59 10.37 4.19
N ARG A 19 -5.57 11.16 3.74
CA ARG A 19 -6.17 10.98 2.42
C ARG A 19 -5.16 11.11 1.29
N LYS A 20 -4.26 12.08 1.40
CA LYS A 20 -3.25 12.31 0.38
C LYS A 20 -2.29 11.14 0.28
N TYR A 21 -1.87 10.61 1.43
CA TYR A 21 -1.02 9.44 1.47
C TYR A 21 -1.71 8.23 0.82
N ARG A 22 -3.00 8.06 1.12
CA ARG A 22 -3.79 6.97 0.55
C ARG A 22 -3.89 7.06 -0.97
N GLU A 23 -4.12 8.26 -1.50
CA GLU A 23 -4.20 8.46 -2.93
C GLU A 23 -2.86 8.18 -3.62
N GLU A 24 -1.77 8.64 -3.02
CA GLU A 24 -0.43 8.40 -3.54
C GLU A 24 -0.07 6.92 -3.51
N LEU A 25 -0.43 6.22 -2.45
CA LEU A 25 -0.16 4.80 -2.32
C LEU A 25 -0.92 3.99 -3.37
N LEU A 26 -2.18 4.31 -3.58
CA LEU A 26 -2.98 3.66 -4.61
C LEU A 26 -2.38 3.86 -5.99
N ARG A 27 -1.96 5.08 -6.30
CA ARG A 27 -1.32 5.41 -7.56
C ARG A 27 -0.04 4.61 -7.76
N GLU A 28 0.77 4.53 -6.72
CA GLU A 28 2.02 3.78 -6.76
C GLU A 28 1.79 2.30 -7.00
N GLY A 29 0.78 1.73 -6.36
CA GLY A 29 0.39 0.34 -6.58
C GLY A 29 0.01 0.08 -8.03
N VAL A 30 -0.78 0.97 -8.63
CA VAL A 30 -1.18 0.85 -10.02
C VAL A 30 0.02 0.99 -10.94
N GLU A 31 0.91 1.94 -10.67
CA GLU A 31 2.12 2.12 -11.48
C GLU A 31 3.03 0.89 -11.42
N CYS A 32 3.15 0.26 -10.27
CA CYS A 32 3.91 -0.99 -10.13
C CYS A 32 3.32 -2.09 -11.01
N LEU A 33 2.00 -2.23 -11.01
CA LEU A 33 1.34 -3.23 -11.85
C LEU A 33 1.60 -2.98 -13.33
N LEU A 34 1.51 -1.73 -13.76
CA LEU A 34 1.75 -1.36 -15.15
C LEU A 34 3.21 -1.55 -15.56
N ALA A 35 4.12 -1.40 -14.62
CA ALA A 35 5.55 -1.62 -14.87
C ALA A 35 5.93 -3.10 -14.86
N GLY A 36 5.02 -3.99 -14.53
CA GLY A 36 5.28 -5.41 -14.47
C GLY A 36 5.72 -5.93 -13.12
N ASP A 37 5.79 -5.07 -12.11
CA ASP A 37 6.13 -5.45 -10.74
C ASP A 37 4.86 -5.89 -10.00
N LEU A 38 4.39 -7.08 -10.34
CA LEU A 38 3.12 -7.57 -9.83
C LEU A 38 3.13 -7.82 -8.32
N ASP A 39 4.23 -8.31 -7.80
CA ASP A 39 4.32 -8.63 -6.37
C ASP A 39 4.22 -7.38 -5.51
N THR A 40 4.96 -6.34 -5.86
CA THR A 40 4.93 -5.07 -5.14
C THR A 40 3.58 -4.39 -5.29
N GLY A 41 3.04 -4.35 -6.51
CA GLY A 41 1.75 -3.75 -6.77
C GLY A 41 0.62 -4.42 -5.98
N LYS A 42 0.60 -5.74 -5.98
CA LYS A 42 -0.40 -6.50 -5.22
C LYS A 42 -0.28 -6.26 -3.72
N ALA A 43 0.94 -6.21 -3.20
CA ALA A 43 1.16 -5.96 -1.78
C ALA A 43 0.64 -4.59 -1.36
N ILE A 44 0.92 -3.57 -2.16
CA ILE A 44 0.46 -2.20 -1.90
C ILE A 44 -1.07 -2.13 -1.93
N LEU A 45 -1.70 -2.70 -2.95
CA LEU A 45 -3.15 -2.68 -3.08
C LEU A 45 -3.82 -3.49 -1.97
N ARG A 46 -3.22 -4.60 -1.56
CA ARG A 46 -3.74 -5.40 -0.46
C ARG A 46 -3.73 -4.62 0.85
N ASP A 47 -2.65 -3.92 1.14
CA ASP A 47 -2.57 -3.10 2.34
C ASP A 47 -3.59 -1.96 2.30
N TYR A 48 -3.79 -1.35 1.13
CA TYR A 48 -4.79 -0.32 0.93
C TYR A 48 -6.20 -0.85 1.24
N ILE A 49 -6.55 -1.99 0.67
CA ILE A 49 -7.87 -2.59 0.87
C ILE A 49 -8.08 -2.99 2.33
N ASN A 50 -7.08 -3.56 2.97
CA ASN A 50 -7.19 -3.98 4.37
C ASN A 50 -7.31 -2.81 5.34
N ALA A 51 -6.82 -1.63 4.96
CA ALA A 51 -6.91 -0.43 5.80
C ALA A 51 -8.24 0.32 5.65
N THR A 52 -8.94 0.09 4.57
CA THR A 52 -10.24 0.71 4.31
C THR A 52 -11.37 -0.27 4.60
#